data_4ae6b6936464642e84afd481426526e7
#
_entry.id   4ae6b6936464642e84afd481426526e7
#
_cell.length_a   1.000
_cell.length_b   1.000
_cell.length_c   1.000
_cell.angle_alpha   90.00
_cell.angle_beta   90.00
_cell.angle_gamma   90.00
#
_symmetry.space_group_name_H-M   'P 1'
#
loop_
_entity.id
_entity.type
_entity.pdbx_description
1 polymer ?
#
loop_
_entity_poly.entity_id
_entity_poly.type
_entity_poly.pdbx_seq_one_letter_code
_entity_poly.pdbx_strand_id
1 'polypeptide(L)'
;MSREGLIPFADVLTQSNTTYKSIPIILSPADASSSEELPRVRGILEAYKEAGFYTAFVSNQPGNHSYVDFFAMQGDEYHSIRKELRRSKRRLYDTDMLPYLEQLLSSDHPRLFIVLHTYGAHFSYRDRYPKDAAPFPVPRRYSGSAKDSLALRNAYDNAIWQTDHFVDEVIRMLGAQDRPSALMYVSDHGEDVYDDSRERFLHSSPDVSYYQLHVPLLLWFSPAYREAHPELVAAARANQQRAASTNTVFHTLLQLSGIRTRYRRDSLSLVSPSFLEQQRYYLNDRYECLPIEGLDLSEEDVQLFRQKGLRYDPAACD
;
A
#
# COMPACT_ATOMS: atom_id res chain seq x y z
N MET A 1 4.21 -16.82 -10.04
CA MET A 1 3.02 -17.54 -10.59
C MET A 1 1.89 -16.55 -10.76
N SER A 2 1.20 -16.52 -11.91
CA SER A 2 -0.03 -15.73 -12.01
C SER A 2 -1.12 -16.46 -11.21
N ARG A 3 -1.47 -15.95 -10.03
CA ARG A 3 -2.60 -16.49 -9.28
C ARG A 3 -3.90 -16.07 -9.97
N GLU A 4 -4.78 -17.04 -10.14
CA GLU A 4 -6.12 -16.78 -10.65
C GLU A 4 -6.85 -15.78 -9.73
N GLY A 5 -7.47 -14.75 -10.29
CA GLY A 5 -8.13 -13.68 -9.53
C GLY A 5 -7.23 -12.49 -9.15
N LEU A 6 -5.92 -12.55 -9.43
CA LEU A 6 -4.99 -11.44 -9.20
C LEU A 6 -5.06 -10.43 -10.37
N ILE A 7 -5.16 -9.15 -10.03
CA ILE A 7 -5.21 -8.02 -10.97
C ILE A 7 -4.24 -6.96 -10.47
N PRO A 8 -3.03 -6.86 -11.07
CA PRO A 8 -2.11 -5.76 -10.80
C PRO A 8 -2.53 -4.50 -11.57
N PHE A 9 -2.33 -3.33 -10.97
CA PHE A 9 -2.52 -2.03 -11.61
C PHE A 9 -1.17 -1.47 -12.01
N ALA A 10 -1.04 -1.04 -13.26
CA ALA A 10 0.27 -0.73 -13.84
C ALA A 10 0.75 0.69 -13.54
N ASP A 11 -0.15 1.67 -13.46
CA ASP A 11 0.18 3.10 -13.31
C ASP A 11 -0.47 3.66 -12.04
N VAL A 12 0.18 3.42 -10.90
CA VAL A 12 -0.29 3.93 -9.60
C VAL A 12 0.82 4.76 -8.96
N LEU A 13 0.52 6.01 -8.63
CA LEU A 13 1.44 6.89 -7.94
C LEU A 13 0.96 7.16 -6.51
N THR A 14 1.91 7.22 -5.58
CA THR A 14 1.62 7.66 -4.22
C THR A 14 1.42 9.17 -4.17
N GLN A 15 0.71 9.64 -3.15
CA GLN A 15 0.47 11.05 -2.92
C GLN A 15 1.47 11.69 -1.93
N SER A 16 2.39 10.92 -1.39
CA SER A 16 3.52 11.38 -0.58
C SER A 16 4.56 10.29 -0.45
N ASN A 17 5.82 10.65 -0.22
CA ASN A 17 6.92 9.72 0.00
C ASN A 17 7.24 9.48 1.48
N THR A 18 6.27 9.73 2.38
CA THR A 18 6.44 9.48 3.81
C THR A 18 5.20 8.82 4.40
N THR A 19 5.39 7.75 5.16
CA THR A 19 4.33 6.94 5.77
C THR A 19 3.33 7.76 6.58
N TYR A 20 3.81 8.74 7.37
CA TYR A 20 2.93 9.54 8.24
C TYR A 20 1.99 10.48 7.48
N LYS A 21 2.22 10.72 6.17
CA LYS A 21 1.33 11.45 5.26
C LYS A 21 0.52 10.52 4.38
N SER A 22 1.18 9.56 3.72
CA SER A 22 0.53 8.67 2.74
C SER A 22 -0.48 7.72 3.37
N ILE A 23 -0.19 7.08 4.50
CA ILE A 23 -1.13 6.15 5.15
C ILE A 23 -2.44 6.84 5.59
N PRO A 24 -2.44 8.00 6.26
CA PRO A 24 -3.68 8.73 6.57
C PRO A 24 -4.53 9.05 5.33
N ILE A 25 -3.91 9.44 4.23
CA ILE A 25 -4.60 9.66 2.95
C ILE A 25 -5.20 8.36 2.40
N ILE A 26 -4.46 7.25 2.45
CA ILE A 26 -4.92 5.93 2.01
C ILE A 26 -6.12 5.46 2.84
N LEU A 27 -6.11 5.71 4.16
CA LEU A 27 -7.12 5.23 5.10
C LEU A 27 -8.36 6.13 5.23
N SER A 28 -8.42 7.26 4.53
CA SER A 28 -9.47 8.26 4.70
C SER A 28 -10.02 8.77 3.36
N PRO A 29 -11.13 9.51 3.35
CA PRO A 29 -11.63 10.17 2.15
C PRO A 29 -10.82 11.42 1.72
N ALA A 30 -9.90 11.89 2.58
CA ALA A 30 -9.01 13.00 2.25
C ALA A 30 -7.93 12.55 1.25
N ASP A 31 -7.41 13.49 0.49
CA ASP A 31 -6.31 13.30 -0.46
C ASP A 31 -5.27 14.42 -0.31
N ALA A 32 -4.24 14.44 -1.15
CA ALA A 32 -3.20 15.47 -1.08
C ALA A 32 -3.77 16.89 -1.20
N SER A 33 -4.88 17.08 -1.93
CA SER A 33 -5.52 18.39 -2.13
C SER A 33 -6.47 18.81 -0.99
N SER A 34 -6.73 17.90 -0.05
CA SER A 34 -7.63 18.10 1.10
C SER A 34 -7.02 17.58 2.40
N SER A 35 -5.70 17.54 2.50
CA SER A 35 -4.98 16.98 3.64
C SER A 35 -5.28 17.72 4.97
N GLU A 36 -5.70 18.97 4.94
CA GLU A 36 -6.15 19.75 6.09
C GLU A 36 -7.47 19.23 6.70
N GLU A 37 -8.20 18.38 5.97
CA GLU A 37 -9.42 17.74 6.48
C GLU A 37 -9.13 16.49 7.33
N LEU A 38 -7.92 15.93 7.28
CA LEU A 38 -7.55 14.72 8.03
C LEU A 38 -7.98 14.72 9.50
N PRO A 39 -7.89 15.85 10.27
CA PRO A 39 -8.36 15.89 11.65
C PRO A 39 -9.88 15.82 11.81
N ARG A 40 -10.64 16.02 10.74
CA ARG A 40 -12.12 16.18 10.76
C ARG A 40 -12.84 15.01 10.10
N VAL A 41 -12.13 14.16 9.36
CA VAL A 41 -12.73 13.02 8.66
C VAL A 41 -12.60 11.73 9.47
N ARG A 42 -13.48 10.79 9.17
CA ARG A 42 -13.39 9.42 9.67
C ARG A 42 -12.75 8.52 8.62
N GLY A 43 -12.02 7.53 9.10
CA GLY A 43 -11.28 6.61 8.23
C GLY A 43 -12.12 5.43 7.75
N ILE A 44 -11.43 4.59 7.00
CA ILE A 44 -12.01 3.40 6.37
C ILE A 44 -12.52 2.40 7.41
N LEU A 45 -11.82 2.21 8.55
CA LEU A 45 -12.23 1.28 9.59
C LEU A 45 -13.59 1.70 10.21
N GLU A 46 -13.75 3.00 10.52
CA GLU A 46 -15.04 3.51 11.03
C GLU A 46 -16.15 3.30 10.00
N ALA A 47 -15.90 3.56 8.72
CA ALA A 47 -16.89 3.38 7.66
C ALA A 47 -17.35 1.91 7.55
N TYR A 48 -16.43 0.97 7.66
CA TYR A 48 -16.75 -0.45 7.66
C TYR A 48 -17.49 -0.88 8.94
N LYS A 49 -17.07 -0.37 10.09
CA LYS A 49 -17.72 -0.62 11.38
C LYS A 49 -19.18 -0.12 11.37
N GLU A 50 -19.42 1.11 10.91
CA GLU A 50 -20.79 1.66 10.73
C GLU A 50 -21.64 0.82 9.75
N ALA A 51 -20.99 0.18 8.75
CA ALA A 51 -21.66 -0.73 7.84
C ALA A 51 -21.88 -2.14 8.43
N GLY A 52 -21.50 -2.38 9.68
CA GLY A 52 -21.71 -3.62 10.42
C GLY A 52 -20.68 -4.71 10.13
N PHE A 53 -19.47 -4.35 9.70
CA PHE A 53 -18.33 -5.24 9.68
C PHE A 53 -17.63 -5.22 11.04
N TYR A 54 -17.09 -6.35 11.45
CA TYR A 54 -16.10 -6.37 12.50
C TYR A 54 -14.75 -5.94 11.91
N THR A 55 -14.09 -4.98 12.55
CA THR A 55 -12.95 -4.28 11.97
C THR A 55 -11.70 -4.45 12.82
N ALA A 56 -10.59 -4.84 12.20
CA ALA A 56 -9.32 -5.04 12.88
C ALA A 56 -8.16 -4.35 12.14
N PHE A 57 -7.25 -3.76 12.90
CA PHE A 57 -5.98 -3.23 12.40
C PHE A 57 -4.82 -3.93 13.10
N VAL A 58 -4.05 -4.71 12.35
CA VAL A 58 -2.89 -5.45 12.86
C VAL A 58 -1.63 -4.83 12.27
N SER A 59 -0.74 -4.31 13.11
CA SER A 59 0.47 -3.58 12.69
C SER A 59 1.75 -4.26 13.15
N ASN A 60 2.70 -4.44 12.22
CA ASN A 60 4.10 -4.75 12.51
C ASN A 60 4.96 -3.48 12.61
N GLN A 61 4.38 -2.28 12.54
CA GLN A 61 5.10 -1.04 12.80
C GLN A 61 4.91 -0.59 14.26
N PRO A 62 5.90 0.12 14.84
CA PRO A 62 5.69 0.77 16.14
C PRO A 62 4.66 1.90 15.99
N GLY A 63 3.79 2.06 16.98
CA GLY A 63 2.92 3.23 17.06
C GLY A 63 3.75 4.51 17.14
N ASN A 64 3.31 5.54 16.45
CA ASN A 64 4.05 6.81 16.29
C ASN A 64 3.25 8.05 16.71
N HIS A 65 2.04 7.84 17.28
CA HIS A 65 1.12 8.91 17.72
C HIS A 65 0.72 9.89 16.59
N SER A 66 0.76 9.42 15.34
CA SER A 66 0.31 10.19 14.17
C SER A 66 -1.14 9.86 13.79
N TYR A 67 -1.60 10.42 12.69
CA TYR A 67 -2.90 10.05 12.10
C TYR A 67 -2.97 8.57 11.66
N VAL A 68 -1.85 7.88 11.49
CA VAL A 68 -1.87 6.42 11.28
C VAL A 68 -2.52 5.73 12.47
N ASP A 69 -2.03 6.01 13.70
CA ASP A 69 -2.61 5.45 14.93
C ASP A 69 -4.05 5.93 15.14
N PHE A 70 -4.33 7.21 14.83
CA PHE A 70 -5.68 7.77 14.95
C PHE A 70 -6.70 6.99 14.11
N PHE A 71 -6.40 6.72 12.83
CA PHE A 71 -7.30 5.96 11.97
C PHE A 71 -7.32 4.47 12.32
N ALA A 72 -6.19 3.90 12.72
CA ALA A 72 -6.10 2.50 13.14
C ALA A 72 -6.98 2.20 14.36
N MET A 73 -7.08 3.13 15.31
CA MET A 73 -7.87 2.98 16.54
C MET A 73 -9.39 3.19 16.34
N GLN A 74 -9.85 3.52 15.14
CA GLN A 74 -11.28 3.63 14.85
C GLN A 74 -11.98 2.28 14.67
N GLY A 75 -11.19 1.19 14.50
CA GLY A 75 -11.71 -0.17 14.43
C GLY A 75 -12.18 -0.74 15.76
N ASP A 76 -12.66 -1.98 15.71
CA ASP A 76 -13.04 -2.75 16.92
C ASP A 76 -11.81 -3.29 17.63
N GLU A 77 -10.78 -3.69 16.87
CA GLU A 77 -9.50 -4.17 17.39
C GLU A 77 -8.31 -3.45 16.78
N TYR A 78 -7.31 -3.18 17.63
CA TYR A 78 -5.98 -2.68 17.23
C TYR A 78 -4.90 -3.53 17.89
N HIS A 79 -4.08 -4.20 17.07
CA HIS A 79 -2.95 -5.00 17.50
C HIS A 79 -1.63 -4.42 17.00
N SER A 80 -0.74 -4.07 17.92
CA SER A 80 0.66 -3.77 17.61
C SER A 80 1.51 -4.95 18.02
N ILE A 81 1.89 -5.81 17.07
CA ILE A 81 2.65 -7.04 17.38
C ILE A 81 4.00 -6.71 18.00
N ARG A 82 4.61 -5.58 17.68
CA ARG A 82 5.86 -5.11 18.28
C ARG A 82 5.70 -4.76 19.75
N LYS A 83 4.56 -4.21 20.14
CA LYS A 83 4.25 -3.90 21.54
C LYS A 83 3.90 -5.17 22.30
N GLU A 84 3.09 -6.04 21.73
CA GLU A 84 2.61 -7.27 22.35
C GLU A 84 3.73 -8.30 22.51
N LEU A 85 4.57 -8.47 21.48
CA LEU A 85 5.68 -9.42 21.46
C LEU A 85 7.02 -8.82 21.91
N ARG A 86 7.01 -7.64 22.56
CA ARG A 86 8.22 -6.91 23.00
C ARG A 86 9.16 -7.77 23.87
N ARG A 87 8.62 -8.70 24.64
CA ARG A 87 9.40 -9.58 25.55
C ARG A 87 10.06 -10.76 24.84
N SER A 88 9.69 -11.06 23.60
CA SER A 88 10.18 -12.24 22.88
C SER A 88 11.67 -12.19 22.54
N LYS A 89 12.29 -10.99 22.54
CA LYS A 89 13.70 -10.72 22.15
C LYS A 89 14.06 -11.21 20.74
N ARG A 90 13.11 -11.79 19.98
CA ARG A 90 13.31 -12.21 18.60
C ARG A 90 13.01 -11.08 17.63
N ARG A 91 13.58 -11.16 16.44
CA ARG A 91 13.23 -10.28 15.34
C ARG A 91 11.81 -10.63 14.87
N LEU A 92 11.00 -9.61 14.63
CA LEU A 92 9.63 -9.75 14.12
C LEU A 92 9.59 -9.46 12.62
N TYR A 93 8.85 -10.29 11.91
CA TYR A 93 8.60 -10.18 10.46
C TYR A 93 7.11 -9.95 10.22
N ASP A 94 6.73 -9.57 9.00
CA ASP A 94 5.32 -9.36 8.65
C ASP A 94 4.49 -10.65 8.76
N THR A 95 5.11 -11.81 8.55
CA THR A 95 4.49 -13.13 8.79
C THR A 95 4.07 -13.37 10.23
N ASP A 96 4.57 -12.61 11.19
CA ASP A 96 4.11 -12.68 12.60
C ASP A 96 2.69 -12.11 12.79
N MET A 97 2.12 -11.45 11.79
CA MET A 97 0.72 -11.03 11.77
C MET A 97 -0.23 -12.16 11.36
N LEU A 98 0.25 -13.22 10.69
CA LEU A 98 -0.61 -14.30 10.18
C LEU A 98 -1.40 -15.03 11.28
N PRO A 99 -0.88 -15.30 12.48
CA PRO A 99 -1.69 -15.88 13.56
C PRO A 99 -2.89 -15.02 13.99
N TYR A 100 -2.76 -13.67 13.94
CA TYR A 100 -3.87 -12.75 14.21
C TYR A 100 -4.92 -12.82 13.10
N LEU A 101 -4.46 -12.88 11.83
CA LEU A 101 -5.36 -13.09 10.70
C LEU A 101 -6.11 -14.41 10.82
N GLU A 102 -5.43 -15.50 11.16
CA GLU A 102 -6.05 -16.82 11.36
C GLU A 102 -7.14 -16.79 12.44
N GLN A 103 -6.85 -16.15 13.57
CA GLN A 103 -7.82 -15.98 14.66
C GLN A 103 -9.06 -15.19 14.19
N LEU A 104 -8.88 -14.08 13.46
CA LEU A 104 -9.98 -13.27 12.93
C LEU A 104 -10.79 -14.03 11.90
N LEU A 105 -10.15 -14.78 10.99
CA LEU A 105 -10.84 -15.58 9.98
C LEU A 105 -11.62 -16.76 10.57
N SER A 106 -11.19 -17.27 11.73
CA SER A 106 -11.84 -18.35 12.47
C SER A 106 -12.92 -17.87 13.43
N SER A 107 -13.14 -16.55 13.54
CA SER A 107 -14.17 -15.99 14.40
C SER A 107 -15.58 -16.14 13.81
N ASP A 108 -16.59 -16.03 14.68
CA ASP A 108 -18.01 -16.09 14.30
C ASP A 108 -18.52 -14.81 13.64
N HIS A 109 -17.66 -13.83 13.37
CA HIS A 109 -18.08 -12.59 12.71
C HIS A 109 -18.44 -12.83 11.25
N PRO A 110 -19.66 -12.52 10.81
CA PRO A 110 -20.12 -12.82 9.46
C PRO A 110 -19.44 -11.95 8.40
N ARG A 111 -18.98 -10.75 8.77
CA ARG A 111 -18.31 -9.80 7.90
C ARG A 111 -17.08 -9.22 8.60
N LEU A 112 -15.93 -9.30 7.93
CA LEU A 112 -14.66 -8.83 8.44
C LEU A 112 -14.04 -7.79 7.51
N PHE A 113 -13.47 -6.74 8.08
CA PHE A 113 -12.56 -5.84 7.40
C PHE A 113 -11.25 -5.77 8.20
N ILE A 114 -10.17 -6.22 7.60
CA ILE A 114 -8.89 -6.38 8.28
C ILE A 114 -7.83 -5.58 7.52
N VAL A 115 -7.14 -4.70 8.22
CA VAL A 115 -5.94 -4.02 7.72
C VAL A 115 -4.71 -4.68 8.32
N LEU A 116 -3.82 -5.18 7.46
CA LEU A 116 -2.52 -5.72 7.84
C LEU A 116 -1.45 -4.68 7.46
N HIS A 117 -0.99 -3.92 8.46
CA HIS A 117 -0.02 -2.84 8.28
C HIS A 117 1.40 -3.40 8.43
N THR A 118 1.99 -3.75 7.30
CA THR A 118 3.32 -4.36 7.22
C THR A 118 4.44 -3.38 7.55
N TYR A 119 5.60 -3.90 7.93
CA TYR A 119 6.83 -3.12 7.92
C TYR A 119 7.42 -3.05 6.51
N GLY A 120 7.13 -4.08 5.70
CA GLY A 120 7.53 -4.16 4.30
C GLY A 120 9.04 -4.08 4.10
N ALA A 121 9.44 -3.42 3.02
CA ALA A 121 10.85 -3.23 2.66
C ALA A 121 11.46 -1.96 3.27
N HIS A 122 11.03 -1.53 4.46
CA HIS A 122 11.60 -0.38 5.16
C HIS A 122 13.04 -0.63 5.61
N PHE A 123 13.89 0.37 5.52
CA PHE A 123 15.27 0.35 6.06
C PHE A 123 15.26 0.09 7.61
N SER A 124 16.12 -0.74 8.18
CA SER A 124 17.21 -1.51 7.59
C SER A 124 16.68 -2.81 6.96
N TYR A 125 16.82 -2.97 5.64
CA TYR A 125 16.22 -4.07 4.86
C TYR A 125 16.55 -5.46 5.39
N ARG A 126 17.81 -5.69 5.83
CA ARG A 126 18.27 -6.97 6.42
C ARG A 126 17.43 -7.42 7.62
N ASP A 127 16.69 -6.50 8.24
CA ASP A 127 15.85 -6.77 9.39
C ASP A 127 14.43 -7.20 9.02
N ARG A 128 14.13 -7.28 7.71
CA ARG A 128 12.78 -7.50 7.18
C ARG A 128 12.51 -8.94 6.77
N TYR A 129 13.55 -9.80 6.70
CA TYR A 129 13.43 -11.19 6.27
C TYR A 129 14.29 -12.13 7.12
N PRO A 130 13.90 -13.42 7.26
CA PRO A 130 14.75 -14.46 7.84
C PRO A 130 15.96 -14.72 6.97
N LYS A 131 17.11 -14.99 7.57
CA LYS A 131 18.37 -15.18 6.81
C LYS A 131 18.36 -16.37 5.87
N ASP A 132 17.63 -17.41 6.25
CA ASP A 132 17.44 -18.65 5.49
C ASP A 132 16.41 -18.53 4.36
N ALA A 133 15.63 -17.44 4.36
CA ALA A 133 14.68 -17.09 3.30
C ALA A 133 15.18 -15.96 2.37
N ALA A 134 16.49 -15.81 2.21
CA ALA A 134 17.14 -14.75 1.44
C ALA A 134 17.70 -15.28 0.11
N PRO A 135 16.95 -15.24 -1.01
CA PRO A 135 17.42 -15.74 -2.30
C PRO A 135 18.59 -14.93 -2.89
N PHE A 136 18.67 -13.64 -2.57
CA PHE A 136 19.74 -12.77 -3.07
C PHE A 136 20.90 -12.67 -2.07
N PRO A 137 22.16 -12.89 -2.49
CA PRO A 137 23.28 -12.92 -1.58
C PRO A 137 23.61 -11.54 -1.00
N VAL A 138 23.71 -11.46 0.34
CA VAL A 138 24.06 -10.23 1.06
C VAL A 138 25.28 -10.51 1.94
N PRO A 139 26.39 -9.77 1.78
CA PRO A 139 27.56 -9.92 2.62
C PRO A 139 27.23 -9.71 4.10
N ARG A 140 27.98 -10.38 5.00
CA ARG A 140 27.79 -10.24 6.45
C ARG A 140 27.96 -8.79 6.93
N ARG A 141 28.86 -8.04 6.30
CA ARG A 141 29.11 -6.62 6.58
C ARG A 141 29.02 -5.85 5.28
N TYR A 142 28.26 -4.80 5.28
CA TYR A 142 28.17 -3.78 4.24
C TYR A 142 27.75 -2.44 4.89
N SER A 143 28.07 -1.34 4.24
CA SER A 143 27.69 0.00 4.66
C SER A 143 26.41 0.45 3.97
N GLY A 144 25.85 1.59 4.41
CA GLY A 144 24.75 2.26 3.72
C GLY A 144 25.22 3.19 2.57
N SER A 145 26.45 2.98 2.04
CA SER A 145 27.02 3.83 0.99
C SER A 145 26.88 3.23 -0.40
N ALA A 146 27.03 4.06 -1.44
CA ALA A 146 26.99 3.65 -2.84
C ALA A 146 28.00 2.55 -3.18
N LYS A 147 29.11 2.43 -2.44
CA LYS A 147 30.12 1.36 -2.61
C LYS A 147 29.54 -0.04 -2.39
N ASP A 148 28.51 -0.14 -1.56
CA ASP A 148 27.81 -1.38 -1.24
C ASP A 148 26.42 -1.45 -1.88
N SER A 149 26.16 -0.66 -2.93
CA SER A 149 24.86 -0.55 -3.59
C SER A 149 24.26 -1.89 -3.99
N LEU A 150 25.06 -2.82 -4.51
CA LEU A 150 24.61 -4.17 -4.86
C LEU A 150 24.12 -4.94 -3.62
N ALA A 151 24.86 -4.86 -2.50
CA ALA A 151 24.46 -5.50 -1.26
C ALA A 151 23.17 -4.90 -0.68
N LEU A 152 23.00 -3.58 -0.81
CA LEU A 152 21.78 -2.87 -0.39
C LEU A 152 20.60 -3.27 -1.26
N ARG A 153 20.74 -3.27 -2.60
CA ARG A 153 19.69 -3.74 -3.51
C ARG A 153 19.31 -5.20 -3.23
N ASN A 154 20.27 -6.09 -3.09
CA ASN A 154 20.01 -7.49 -2.74
C ASN A 154 19.27 -7.62 -1.40
N ALA A 155 19.61 -6.79 -0.41
CA ALA A 155 18.91 -6.78 0.87
C ALA A 155 17.48 -6.24 0.75
N TYR A 156 17.27 -5.22 -0.08
CA TYR A 156 15.96 -4.70 -0.43
C TYR A 156 15.13 -5.73 -1.18
N ASP A 157 15.68 -6.36 -2.20
CA ASP A 157 15.00 -7.40 -2.99
C ASP A 157 14.60 -8.61 -2.13
N ASN A 158 15.42 -9.00 -1.15
CA ASN A 158 15.04 -10.00 -0.16
C ASN A 158 13.86 -9.55 0.72
N ALA A 159 13.79 -8.26 1.06
CA ALA A 159 12.64 -7.72 1.80
C ALA A 159 11.36 -7.69 0.94
N ILE A 160 11.47 -7.35 -0.35
CA ILE A 160 10.37 -7.46 -1.32
C ILE A 160 9.93 -8.90 -1.50
N TRP A 161 10.88 -9.85 -1.63
CA TRP A 161 10.60 -11.29 -1.68
C TRP A 161 9.79 -11.76 -0.45
N GLN A 162 10.17 -11.29 0.74
CA GLN A 162 9.45 -11.60 1.97
C GLN A 162 8.04 -10.99 2.00
N THR A 163 7.88 -9.79 1.46
CA THR A 163 6.56 -9.14 1.32
C THR A 163 5.66 -9.91 0.37
N ASP A 164 6.21 -10.35 -0.78
CA ASP A 164 5.48 -11.19 -1.74
C ASP A 164 5.03 -12.51 -1.11
N HIS A 165 5.93 -13.17 -0.36
CA HIS A 165 5.59 -14.39 0.39
C HIS A 165 4.48 -14.14 1.42
N PHE A 166 4.53 -13.03 2.16
CA PHE A 166 3.50 -12.67 3.13
C PHE A 166 2.14 -12.48 2.45
N VAL A 167 2.09 -11.73 1.36
CA VAL A 167 0.85 -11.50 0.59
C VAL A 167 0.31 -12.82 0.02
N ASP A 168 1.21 -13.71 -0.44
CA ASP A 168 0.87 -15.04 -0.92
C ASP A 168 0.20 -15.89 0.16
N GLU A 169 0.73 -15.89 1.38
CA GLU A 169 0.13 -16.59 2.53
C GLU A 169 -1.25 -16.01 2.90
N VAL A 170 -1.41 -14.69 2.89
CA VAL A 170 -2.71 -14.06 3.11
C VAL A 170 -3.72 -14.50 2.04
N ILE A 171 -3.33 -14.50 0.76
CA ILE A 171 -4.19 -14.98 -0.34
C ILE A 171 -4.57 -16.43 -0.13
N ARG A 172 -3.63 -17.30 0.28
CA ARG A 172 -3.90 -18.71 0.56
C ARG A 172 -4.90 -18.89 1.70
N MET A 173 -4.75 -18.11 2.78
CA MET A 173 -5.67 -18.16 3.93
C MET A 173 -7.08 -17.68 3.55
N LEU A 174 -7.19 -16.60 2.78
CA LEU A 174 -8.46 -16.10 2.27
C LEU A 174 -9.11 -17.08 1.25
N GLY A 175 -8.28 -17.70 0.39
CA GLY A 175 -8.75 -18.67 -0.60
C GLY A 175 -9.26 -19.97 0.01
N ALA A 176 -8.87 -20.28 1.25
CA ALA A 176 -9.37 -21.42 2.02
C ALA A 176 -10.73 -21.15 2.70
N GLN A 177 -11.26 -19.92 2.61
CA GLN A 177 -12.57 -19.57 3.17
C GLN A 177 -13.69 -19.86 2.18
N ASP A 178 -14.81 -20.36 2.65
CA ASP A 178 -16.01 -20.64 1.83
C ASP A 178 -16.85 -19.36 1.55
N ARG A 179 -16.38 -18.19 1.99
CA ARG A 179 -17.07 -16.92 1.83
C ARG A 179 -16.39 -16.02 0.79
N PRO A 180 -17.15 -15.14 0.09
CA PRO A 180 -16.57 -14.16 -0.81
C PRO A 180 -15.52 -13.30 -0.11
N SER A 181 -14.31 -13.27 -0.65
CA SER A 181 -13.19 -12.53 -0.08
C SER A 181 -12.46 -11.76 -1.16
N ALA A 182 -12.02 -10.54 -0.83
CA ALA A 182 -11.17 -9.71 -1.66
C ALA A 182 -9.97 -9.22 -0.84
N LEU A 183 -8.82 -9.05 -1.49
CA LEU A 183 -7.62 -8.46 -0.91
C LEU A 183 -7.17 -7.29 -1.79
N MET A 184 -6.78 -6.21 -1.15
CA MET A 184 -6.02 -5.13 -1.78
C MET A 184 -4.65 -5.04 -1.12
N TYR A 185 -3.59 -5.05 -1.92
CA TYR A 185 -2.25 -4.68 -1.48
C TYR A 185 -1.84 -3.37 -2.16
N VAL A 186 -1.27 -2.47 -1.40
CA VAL A 186 -0.72 -1.21 -1.89
C VAL A 186 0.48 -0.82 -1.03
N SER A 187 1.55 -0.31 -1.65
CA SER A 187 2.61 0.37 -0.91
C SER A 187 2.22 1.83 -0.70
N ASP A 188 2.59 2.36 0.45
CA ASP A 188 2.36 3.75 0.82
C ASP A 188 3.29 4.73 0.10
N HIS A 189 4.53 4.31 -0.19
CA HIS A 189 5.50 4.99 -1.05
C HIS A 189 6.53 3.98 -1.54
N GLY A 190 7.34 4.40 -2.50
CA GLY A 190 8.51 3.66 -2.96
C GLY A 190 9.79 4.12 -2.28
N GLU A 191 10.94 3.70 -2.81
CA GLU A 191 12.26 3.93 -2.21
C GLU A 191 13.36 3.97 -3.26
N ASP A 192 14.31 4.89 -3.12
CA ASP A 192 15.56 4.89 -3.89
C ASP A 192 16.58 3.94 -3.24
N VAL A 193 17.17 3.04 -4.02
CA VAL A 193 18.16 2.05 -3.53
C VAL A 193 19.38 2.03 -4.42
N TYR A 194 19.94 3.21 -4.73
CA TYR A 194 21.05 3.35 -5.67
C TYR A 194 20.72 2.77 -7.06
N ASP A 195 19.53 3.05 -7.56
CA ASP A 195 18.99 2.45 -8.79
C ASP A 195 19.68 2.97 -10.05
N ASP A 196 20.22 4.18 -10.01
CA ASP A 196 20.82 4.85 -11.14
C ASP A 196 22.08 5.68 -10.75
N SER A 197 22.62 6.45 -11.71
CA SER A 197 23.85 7.24 -11.55
C SER A 197 23.74 8.40 -10.55
N ARG A 198 22.54 8.76 -10.10
CA ARG A 198 22.31 9.82 -9.10
C ARG A 198 22.66 9.38 -7.69
N GLU A 199 22.88 8.08 -7.47
CA GLU A 199 23.24 7.49 -6.18
C GLU A 199 22.26 7.87 -5.04
N ARG A 200 20.96 8.05 -5.35
CA ARG A 200 19.93 8.33 -4.35
C ARG A 200 19.67 7.11 -3.48
N PHE A 201 19.37 7.37 -2.21
CA PHE A 201 19.13 6.33 -1.22
C PHE A 201 18.05 6.75 -0.22
N LEU A 202 17.12 5.82 0.09
CA LEU A 202 15.97 6.02 0.95
C LEU A 202 14.86 6.88 0.31
N HIS A 203 14.00 7.42 1.16
CA HIS A 203 12.87 8.28 0.83
C HIS A 203 12.83 9.47 1.81
N SER A 204 11.75 10.26 1.78
CA SER A 204 11.58 11.46 2.63
C SER A 204 12.61 12.57 2.35
N SER A 205 13.18 12.56 1.16
CA SER A 205 14.00 13.65 0.66
C SER A 205 13.11 14.75 0.08
N PRO A 206 13.51 16.03 0.12
CA PRO A 206 12.85 17.05 -0.69
C PRO A 206 12.88 16.71 -2.19
N ASP A 207 13.88 15.96 -2.63
CA ASP A 207 14.02 15.50 -4.02
C ASP A 207 13.21 14.21 -4.24
N VAL A 208 12.09 14.33 -4.91
CA VAL A 208 11.22 13.22 -5.27
C VAL A 208 11.78 12.51 -6.51
N SER A 209 11.63 11.19 -6.59
CA SER A 209 12.03 10.39 -7.74
C SER A 209 10.89 9.52 -8.25
N TYR A 210 11.04 9.01 -9.48
CA TYR A 210 10.20 7.95 -10.02
C TYR A 210 10.08 6.76 -9.04
N TYR A 211 11.21 6.32 -8.46
CA TYR A 211 11.26 5.16 -7.58
C TYR A 211 10.50 5.37 -6.25
N GLN A 212 10.39 6.60 -5.79
CA GLN A 212 9.59 6.94 -4.61
C GLN A 212 8.10 7.10 -4.92
N LEU A 213 7.75 7.54 -6.14
CA LEU A 213 6.38 7.83 -6.55
C LEU A 213 5.61 6.61 -7.02
N HIS A 214 6.22 5.76 -7.88
CA HIS A 214 5.54 4.63 -8.48
C HIS A 214 5.45 3.46 -7.51
N VAL A 215 4.22 3.09 -7.14
CA VAL A 215 3.96 2.08 -6.12
C VAL A 215 3.15 0.90 -6.66
N PRO A 216 3.42 -0.33 -6.18
CA PRO A 216 2.59 -1.47 -6.52
C PRO A 216 1.20 -1.34 -5.87
N LEU A 217 0.17 -1.63 -6.66
CA LEU A 217 -1.19 -1.86 -6.20
C LEU A 217 -1.73 -3.10 -6.92
N LEU A 218 -2.31 -4.00 -6.15
CA LEU A 218 -2.97 -5.17 -6.71
C LEU A 218 -4.26 -5.49 -5.96
N LEU A 219 -5.22 -6.06 -6.68
CA LEU A 219 -6.42 -6.66 -6.14
C LEU A 219 -6.36 -8.18 -6.34
N TRP A 220 -6.86 -8.93 -5.38
CA TRP A 220 -7.14 -10.34 -5.53
C TRP A 220 -8.57 -10.65 -5.10
N PHE A 221 -9.20 -11.57 -5.81
CA PHE A 221 -10.58 -11.99 -5.60
C PHE A 221 -10.68 -13.51 -5.47
N SER A 222 -11.31 -13.99 -4.39
CA SER A 222 -11.61 -15.41 -4.24
C SER A 222 -12.57 -15.90 -5.34
N PRO A 223 -12.61 -17.21 -5.64
CA PRO A 223 -13.59 -17.76 -6.57
C PRO A 223 -15.03 -17.35 -6.24
N ALA A 224 -15.41 -17.45 -4.97
CA ALA A 224 -16.74 -17.05 -4.50
C ALA A 224 -17.03 -15.56 -4.70
N TYR A 225 -16.02 -14.69 -4.54
CA TYR A 225 -16.20 -13.26 -4.80
C TYR A 225 -16.39 -12.97 -6.30
N ARG A 226 -15.62 -13.64 -7.16
CA ARG A 226 -15.72 -13.47 -8.62
C ARG A 226 -17.07 -13.94 -9.17
N GLU A 227 -17.64 -14.96 -8.57
CA GLU A 227 -18.98 -15.45 -8.91
C GLU A 227 -20.07 -14.47 -8.41
N ALA A 228 -19.94 -13.96 -7.19
CA ALA A 228 -20.92 -13.07 -6.58
C ALA A 228 -20.90 -11.62 -7.16
N HIS A 229 -19.74 -11.16 -7.65
CA HIS A 229 -19.51 -9.77 -8.08
C HIS A 229 -18.73 -9.69 -9.40
N PRO A 230 -19.19 -10.39 -10.49
CA PRO A 230 -18.44 -10.43 -11.75
C PRO A 230 -18.26 -9.04 -12.38
N GLU A 231 -19.20 -8.12 -12.16
CA GLU A 231 -19.15 -6.75 -12.68
C GLU A 231 -18.01 -5.92 -12.06
N LEU A 232 -17.74 -6.08 -10.75
CA LEU A 232 -16.64 -5.38 -10.08
C LEU A 232 -15.29 -5.91 -10.55
N VAL A 233 -15.19 -7.23 -10.73
CA VAL A 233 -13.98 -7.88 -11.24
C VAL A 233 -13.71 -7.48 -12.70
N ALA A 234 -14.75 -7.41 -13.54
CA ALA A 234 -14.63 -6.95 -14.92
C ALA A 234 -14.18 -5.48 -14.99
N ALA A 235 -14.73 -4.61 -14.15
CA ALA A 235 -14.32 -3.21 -14.07
C ALA A 235 -12.87 -3.07 -13.60
N ALA A 236 -12.43 -3.83 -12.59
CA ALA A 236 -11.03 -3.86 -12.16
C ALA A 236 -10.08 -4.22 -13.32
N ARG A 237 -10.43 -5.27 -14.10
CA ARG A 237 -9.64 -5.67 -15.29
C ARG A 237 -9.61 -4.58 -16.37
N ALA A 238 -10.72 -3.89 -16.60
CA ALA A 238 -10.79 -2.79 -17.57
C ALA A 238 -9.94 -1.59 -17.13
N ASN A 239 -9.81 -1.35 -15.82
CA ASN A 239 -9.09 -0.21 -15.27
C ASN A 239 -7.61 -0.48 -14.96
N GLN A 240 -7.11 -1.73 -15.06
CA GLN A 240 -5.78 -2.12 -14.59
C GLN A 240 -4.60 -1.38 -15.26
N GLN A 241 -4.80 -0.82 -16.44
CA GLN A 241 -3.77 -0.05 -17.18
C GLN A 241 -3.97 1.46 -17.08
N ARG A 242 -5.01 1.90 -16.38
CA ARG A 242 -5.35 3.32 -16.28
C ARG A 242 -4.57 3.99 -15.16
N ALA A 243 -4.23 5.27 -15.38
CA ALA A 243 -3.50 6.07 -14.41
C ALA A 243 -4.34 6.33 -13.14
N ALA A 244 -3.76 6.06 -11.98
CA ALA A 244 -4.38 6.20 -10.68
C ALA A 244 -3.40 6.77 -9.64
N SER A 245 -3.92 7.17 -8.49
CA SER A 245 -3.16 7.49 -7.29
C SER A 245 -3.70 6.71 -6.10
N THR A 246 -2.97 6.72 -5.01
CA THR A 246 -3.33 5.99 -3.78
C THR A 246 -4.62 6.51 -3.11
N ASN A 247 -5.15 7.70 -3.47
CA ASN A 247 -6.48 8.15 -3.05
C ASN A 247 -7.63 7.25 -3.56
N THR A 248 -7.38 6.43 -4.58
CA THR A 248 -8.38 5.46 -5.08
C THR A 248 -8.67 4.34 -4.10
N VAL A 249 -7.77 4.08 -3.14
CA VAL A 249 -7.85 2.95 -2.19
C VAL A 249 -9.13 3.03 -1.35
N PHE A 250 -9.37 4.15 -0.68
CA PHE A 250 -10.56 4.34 0.15
C PHE A 250 -11.85 4.06 -0.62
N HIS A 251 -11.99 4.64 -1.80
CA HIS A 251 -13.19 4.53 -2.64
C HIS A 251 -13.39 3.12 -3.19
N THR A 252 -12.30 2.48 -3.59
CA THR A 252 -12.31 1.11 -4.11
C THR A 252 -12.72 0.11 -3.03
N LEU A 253 -12.15 0.20 -1.83
CA LEU A 253 -12.48 -0.68 -0.71
C LEU A 253 -13.96 -0.56 -0.31
N LEU A 254 -14.50 0.65 -0.22
CA LEU A 254 -15.92 0.85 0.06
C LEU A 254 -16.82 0.22 -1.02
N GLN A 255 -16.44 0.33 -2.29
CA GLN A 255 -17.25 -0.24 -3.37
C GLN A 255 -17.17 -1.77 -3.40
N LEU A 256 -16.00 -2.36 -3.14
CA LEU A 256 -15.81 -3.81 -3.02
C LEU A 256 -16.76 -4.44 -1.99
N SER A 257 -17.13 -3.72 -0.96
CA SER A 257 -18.02 -4.19 0.11
C SER A 257 -19.46 -3.62 -0.01
N GLY A 258 -19.80 -2.95 -1.10
CA GLY A 258 -21.11 -2.37 -1.34
C GLY A 258 -21.47 -1.22 -0.38
N ILE A 259 -20.50 -0.66 0.33
CA ILE A 259 -20.73 0.43 1.30
C ILE A 259 -21.00 1.74 0.55
N ARG A 260 -22.10 2.39 0.89
CA ARG A 260 -22.52 3.69 0.34
C ARG A 260 -22.40 4.77 1.41
N THR A 261 -21.61 5.79 1.12
CA THR A 261 -21.46 6.96 1.98
C THR A 261 -21.40 8.22 1.11
N ARG A 262 -21.64 9.39 1.72
CA ARG A 262 -21.46 10.69 1.03
C ARG A 262 -20.01 10.94 0.57
N TYR A 263 -19.05 10.20 1.13
CA TYR A 263 -17.63 10.35 0.83
C TYR A 263 -17.16 9.44 -0.30
N ARG A 264 -17.87 8.34 -0.61
CA ARG A 264 -17.49 7.45 -1.72
C ARG A 264 -17.75 8.11 -3.06
N ARG A 265 -16.73 8.17 -3.89
CA ARG A 265 -16.78 8.64 -5.27
C ARG A 265 -16.48 7.48 -6.21
N ASP A 266 -17.46 7.04 -6.99
CA ASP A 266 -17.32 5.90 -7.90
C ASP A 266 -16.33 6.23 -9.04
N SER A 267 -16.15 7.51 -9.39
CA SER A 267 -15.14 7.95 -10.33
C SER A 267 -13.69 7.79 -9.84
N LEU A 268 -13.49 7.54 -8.54
CA LEU A 268 -12.19 7.23 -7.94
C LEU A 268 -12.04 5.75 -7.56
N SER A 269 -13.01 4.90 -7.87
CA SER A 269 -12.93 3.48 -7.53
C SER A 269 -12.40 2.67 -8.71
N LEU A 270 -11.34 1.93 -8.49
CA LEU A 270 -10.71 1.04 -9.47
C LEU A 270 -11.60 -0.13 -9.92
N VAL A 271 -12.66 -0.43 -9.17
CA VAL A 271 -13.65 -1.48 -9.50
C VAL A 271 -14.95 -0.89 -10.04
N SER A 272 -14.94 0.39 -10.43
CA SER A 272 -16.08 1.07 -11.03
C SER A 272 -15.96 1.15 -12.55
N PRO A 273 -17.03 0.89 -13.30
CA PRO A 273 -17.07 1.21 -14.74
C PRO A 273 -17.06 2.72 -14.97
N SER A 274 -17.36 3.52 -13.95
CA SER A 274 -17.32 4.99 -13.98
C SER A 274 -15.98 5.57 -13.52
N PHE A 275 -14.94 4.73 -13.35
CA PHE A 275 -13.62 5.22 -12.99
C PHE A 275 -13.10 6.21 -14.02
N LEU A 276 -12.59 7.35 -13.55
CA LEU A 276 -12.00 8.39 -14.36
C LEU A 276 -10.58 8.67 -13.89
N GLU A 277 -9.66 8.74 -14.83
CA GLU A 277 -8.32 9.23 -14.55
C GLU A 277 -8.40 10.70 -14.14
N GLN A 278 -7.82 11.00 -12.98
CA GLN A 278 -7.82 12.33 -12.40
C GLN A 278 -6.45 12.99 -12.58
N GLN A 279 -6.37 14.30 -12.35
CA GLN A 279 -5.12 14.96 -12.02
C GLN A 279 -4.53 14.32 -10.78
N ARG A 280 -3.26 13.93 -10.83
CA ARG A 280 -2.55 13.32 -9.69
C ARG A 280 -1.81 14.38 -8.91
N TYR A 281 -1.92 14.34 -7.59
CA TYR A 281 -1.32 15.31 -6.69
C TYR A 281 -0.35 14.64 -5.72
N TYR A 282 0.62 15.43 -5.29
CA TYR A 282 1.64 15.06 -4.32
C TYR A 282 1.66 16.08 -3.17
N LEU A 283 1.68 15.59 -1.93
CA LEU A 283 1.80 16.36 -0.71
C LEU A 283 3.27 16.38 -0.27
N ASN A 284 3.92 17.52 -0.43
CA ASN A 284 5.34 17.68 -0.14
C ASN A 284 5.62 17.82 1.39
N ASP A 285 6.88 18.05 1.77
CA ASP A 285 7.28 18.18 3.18
C ASP A 285 6.79 19.47 3.85
N ARG A 286 6.36 20.45 3.09
CA ARG A 286 5.73 21.68 3.59
C ARG A 286 4.22 21.59 3.67
N TYR A 287 3.63 20.40 3.42
CA TYR A 287 2.18 20.19 3.29
C TYR A 287 1.55 21.02 2.16
N GLU A 288 2.33 21.32 1.12
CA GLU A 288 1.82 21.94 -0.09
C GLU A 288 1.38 20.84 -1.06
N CYS A 289 0.18 21.01 -1.65
CA CYS A 289 -0.35 20.14 -2.66
C CYS A 289 0.14 20.59 -4.03
N LEU A 290 0.91 19.74 -4.70
CA LEU A 290 1.45 20.01 -6.04
C LEU A 290 0.90 18.98 -7.03
N PRO A 291 0.54 19.37 -8.26
CA PRO A 291 0.31 18.37 -9.30
C PRO A 291 1.61 17.58 -9.54
N ILE A 292 1.50 16.27 -9.77
CA ILE A 292 2.70 15.42 -9.98
C ILE A 292 3.47 15.88 -11.22
N GLU A 293 2.79 16.32 -12.25
CA GLU A 293 3.36 16.87 -13.47
C GLU A 293 4.12 18.20 -13.24
N GLY A 294 3.84 18.90 -12.14
CA GLY A 294 4.54 20.14 -11.72
C GLY A 294 5.69 19.90 -10.73
N LEU A 295 6.03 18.64 -10.43
CA LEU A 295 7.21 18.33 -9.63
C LEU A 295 8.47 18.52 -10.46
N ASP A 296 9.53 19.04 -9.83
CA ASP A 296 10.86 19.19 -10.43
C ASP A 296 11.57 17.81 -10.51
N LEU A 297 11.04 16.93 -11.35
CA LEU A 297 11.61 15.61 -11.60
C LEU A 297 12.79 15.74 -12.58
N SER A 298 13.82 14.94 -12.36
CA SER A 298 14.96 14.90 -13.26
C SER A 298 14.60 14.31 -14.63
N GLU A 299 15.43 14.54 -15.65
CA GLU A 299 15.24 13.93 -16.97
C GLU A 299 15.22 12.40 -16.90
N GLU A 300 16.02 11.78 -16.01
CA GLU A 300 16.05 10.34 -15.82
C GLU A 300 14.71 9.83 -15.28
N ASP A 301 14.09 10.53 -14.34
CA ASP A 301 12.77 10.17 -13.82
C ASP A 301 11.70 10.27 -14.92
N VAL A 302 11.71 11.35 -15.69
CA VAL A 302 10.78 11.55 -16.84
C VAL A 302 10.97 10.46 -17.89
N GLN A 303 12.21 10.06 -18.18
CA GLN A 303 12.49 8.96 -19.10
C GLN A 303 11.96 7.63 -18.58
N LEU A 304 12.07 7.36 -17.28
CA LEU A 304 11.54 6.14 -16.66
C LEU A 304 10.01 6.07 -16.78
N PHE A 305 9.28 7.18 -16.54
CA PHE A 305 7.83 7.24 -16.77
C PHE A 305 7.49 6.84 -18.21
N ARG A 306 8.19 7.41 -19.20
CA ARG A 306 7.97 7.10 -20.62
C ARG A 306 8.31 5.64 -20.96
N GLN A 307 9.45 5.13 -20.49
CA GLN A 307 9.89 3.75 -20.75
C GLN A 307 8.93 2.72 -20.16
N LYS A 308 8.31 3.02 -19.02
CA LYS A 308 7.33 2.17 -18.37
C LYS A 308 5.91 2.34 -18.90
N GLY A 309 5.71 3.29 -19.84
CA GLY A 309 4.39 3.58 -20.40
C GLY A 309 3.42 4.20 -19.40
N LEU A 310 3.93 4.87 -18.36
CA LEU A 310 3.11 5.54 -17.36
C LEU A 310 2.75 6.95 -17.81
N ARG A 311 1.57 7.41 -17.38
CA ARG A 311 1.11 8.76 -17.70
C ARG A 311 1.92 9.79 -16.90
N TYR A 312 2.68 10.60 -17.61
CA TYR A 312 3.36 11.77 -17.05
C TYR A 312 3.59 12.78 -18.19
N ASP A 313 2.97 13.93 -18.10
CA ASP A 313 3.10 14.99 -19.10
C ASP A 313 3.39 16.33 -18.42
N PRO A 314 4.69 16.72 -18.29
CA PRO A 314 5.07 17.97 -17.66
C PRO A 314 4.54 19.21 -18.38
N ALA A 315 4.19 19.13 -19.67
CA ALA A 315 3.59 20.24 -20.43
C ALA A 315 2.11 20.49 -20.06
N ALA A 316 1.49 19.61 -19.27
CA ALA A 316 0.10 19.79 -18.83
C ALA A 316 -0.05 20.82 -17.68
N CYS A 317 1.07 21.36 -17.17
CA CYS A 317 1.08 22.37 -16.10
C CYS A 317 1.34 23.80 -16.58
N ASP A 318 1.61 24.00 -17.90
CA ASP A 318 1.73 25.31 -18.54
C ASP A 318 0.35 25.73 -19.07
#